data_b74d03e5ef39a75f1f031c18b9573c2c
#
_entry.id   b74d03e5ef39a75f1f031c18b9573c2c
#
_cell.length_a   1.000
_cell.length_b   1.000
_cell.length_c   1.000
_cell.angle_alpha   90.00
_cell.angle_beta   90.00
_cell.angle_gamma   90.00
#
_symmetry.space_group_name_H-M   'P 1'
#
loop_
_entity.id
_entity.type
_entity.pdbx_description
1 polymer ?
#
loop_
_entity_poly.entity_id
_entity_poly.type
_entity_poly.pdbx_seq_one_letter_code
_entity_poly.pdbx_strand_id
1 'polypeptide(L)'
;MTSNGMTVPGVSSASNEHYGVPHYRHIIEIIMENTSYGTIIGNPLAPRINMLANKYGLAANYFGVTHPSEPNYLANIAGDYFGIQDDNQFYCTPTMAATDPNCAGTTVDHTISALTLADQLTAKGLTWKGYFQNLPPMPPPGQLVTTGPNANGPYTYKWPDSTVALYASKHNPFLNFTGTQGALANMVPDTQLFADLAENTLPNFGLVVPDQCHDMHGTGTCSDTNDLISTGDTYVGNLVDAIMASEAWGHGRNAVVITWDEDDYSDQGLPGTGCCGADPGGGHVVTIVITSRGDHHVVDGTAYNHYSLLRTIEAAFGLPPLAHAGDSVVPLMTPLFDPER
;
A
#
# COMPACT_ATOMS: atom_id res chain seq x y z
N MET A 1 -43.56 6.22 48.19
CA MET A 1 -43.27 5.76 46.81
C MET A 1 -41.90 6.22 46.46
N THR A 2 -40.93 5.35 46.56
CA THR A 2 -39.50 5.60 46.37
C THR A 2 -39.14 5.27 44.91
N SER A 3 -38.65 6.27 44.18
CA SER A 3 -38.18 6.09 42.80
C SER A 3 -36.77 5.47 42.81
N ASN A 4 -36.66 4.26 42.27
CA ASN A 4 -35.36 3.64 41.98
C ASN A 4 -34.74 4.29 40.77
N GLY A 5 -33.66 5.03 40.96
CA GLY A 5 -32.78 5.48 39.84
C GLY A 5 -31.95 4.32 39.33
N MET A 6 -32.17 3.90 38.06
CA MET A 6 -31.23 3.06 37.35
C MET A 6 -29.98 3.86 37.00
N THR A 7 -28.87 3.48 37.57
CA THR A 7 -27.54 3.93 37.13
C THR A 7 -27.16 3.14 35.87
N VAL A 8 -27.00 3.85 34.75
CA VAL A 8 -26.40 3.32 33.51
C VAL A 8 -24.92 3.06 33.76
N PRO A 9 -24.40 1.85 33.47
CA PRO A 9 -22.96 1.61 33.61
C PRO A 9 -22.19 2.53 32.71
N GLY A 10 -21.19 3.22 33.25
CA GLY A 10 -20.33 4.13 32.54
C GLY A 10 -19.66 3.43 31.35
N VAL A 11 -19.69 4.07 30.17
CA VAL A 11 -18.84 3.77 29.05
C VAL A 11 -17.41 3.97 29.55
N SER A 12 -16.69 2.86 29.70
CA SER A 12 -15.26 2.86 29.96
C SER A 12 -14.59 3.66 28.85
N SER A 13 -13.92 4.76 29.22
CA SER A 13 -13.00 5.45 28.31
C SER A 13 -12.02 4.43 27.76
N ALA A 14 -11.99 4.24 26.44
CA ALA A 14 -11.01 3.40 25.79
C ALA A 14 -9.63 3.81 26.30
N SER A 15 -8.96 2.88 26.97
CA SER A 15 -7.57 3.02 27.35
C SER A 15 -6.80 3.37 26.06
N ASN A 16 -6.01 4.45 26.08
CA ASN A 16 -4.99 4.71 25.06
C ASN A 16 -4.00 3.54 25.13
N GLU A 17 -4.28 2.46 24.41
CA GLU A 17 -3.32 1.37 24.23
C GLU A 17 -2.20 1.93 23.35
N HIS A 18 -1.07 2.18 23.97
CA HIS A 18 0.13 2.64 23.29
C HIS A 18 0.80 1.41 22.68
N TYR A 19 0.51 1.14 21.43
CA TYR A 19 1.03 -0.02 20.68
C TYR A 19 2.55 0.04 20.37
N GLY A 20 3.31 0.92 21.07
CA GLY A 20 4.76 1.00 20.91
C GLY A 20 5.24 1.84 19.72
N VAL A 21 4.33 2.43 18.95
CA VAL A 21 4.59 3.38 17.87
C VAL A 21 3.91 4.72 18.20
N PRO A 22 4.57 5.86 18.03
CA PRO A 22 3.92 7.15 18.27
C PRO A 22 2.76 7.41 17.31
N HIS A 23 1.80 8.22 17.73
CA HIS A 23 0.70 8.62 16.86
C HIS A 23 1.18 9.52 15.73
N TYR A 24 0.73 9.19 14.53
CA TYR A 24 0.97 9.97 13.31
C TYR A 24 -0.28 10.73 12.88
N ARG A 25 -0.07 11.90 12.29
CA ARG A 25 -1.14 12.69 11.68
C ARG A 25 -1.38 12.25 10.24
N HIS A 26 -0.30 12.10 9.48
CA HIS A 26 -0.32 11.64 8.10
C HIS A 26 0.77 10.59 7.89
N ILE A 27 0.42 9.51 7.20
CA ILE A 27 1.35 8.52 6.66
C ILE A 27 1.05 8.39 5.17
N ILE A 28 2.04 8.69 4.33
CA ILE A 28 1.94 8.52 2.88
C ILE A 28 2.88 7.39 2.49
N GLU A 29 2.31 6.34 1.95
CA GLU A 29 3.04 5.17 1.45
C GLU A 29 3.14 5.25 -0.07
N ILE A 30 4.34 5.08 -0.61
CA ILE A 30 4.64 4.98 -2.03
C ILE A 30 5.07 3.55 -2.27
N ILE A 31 4.32 2.80 -3.05
CA ILE A 31 4.63 1.40 -3.35
C ILE A 31 5.11 1.28 -4.80
N MET A 32 6.30 0.71 -4.96
CA MET A 32 7.00 0.47 -6.21
C MET A 32 6.94 -1.02 -6.56
N GLU A 33 7.47 -1.42 -7.70
CA GLU A 33 7.26 -2.74 -8.29
C GLU A 33 8.54 -3.50 -8.66
N ASN A 34 8.49 -4.81 -8.47
CA ASN A 34 9.36 -5.83 -9.07
C ASN A 34 10.87 -5.51 -9.11
N THR A 35 11.43 -4.91 -8.06
CA THR A 35 12.85 -4.60 -8.08
C THR A 35 13.50 -4.95 -6.75
N SER A 36 14.52 -5.80 -6.81
CA SER A 36 15.23 -6.29 -5.61
C SER A 36 16.02 -5.20 -4.90
N TYR A 37 16.23 -5.37 -3.61
CA TYR A 37 17.03 -4.49 -2.74
C TYR A 37 18.41 -4.19 -3.35
N GLY A 38 19.10 -5.25 -3.81
CA GLY A 38 20.45 -5.12 -4.37
C GLY A 38 20.50 -4.39 -5.71
N THR A 39 19.40 -4.30 -6.42
CA THR A 39 19.28 -3.56 -7.67
C THR A 39 19.17 -2.05 -7.44
N ILE A 40 18.64 -1.62 -6.28
CA ILE A 40 18.40 -0.22 -5.96
C ILE A 40 19.46 0.36 -5.02
N ILE A 41 19.75 -0.33 -3.91
CA ILE A 41 20.68 0.19 -2.91
C ILE A 41 22.12 0.13 -3.43
N GLY A 42 22.74 1.30 -3.51
CA GLY A 42 24.10 1.51 -4.08
C GLY A 42 24.09 1.73 -5.60
N ASN A 43 22.94 1.67 -6.26
CA ASN A 43 22.86 1.90 -7.71
C ASN A 43 22.98 3.41 -8.04
N PRO A 44 23.92 3.82 -8.90
CA PRO A 44 24.06 5.23 -9.30
C PRO A 44 22.89 5.79 -10.11
N LEU A 45 22.03 4.93 -10.65
CA LEU A 45 20.81 5.33 -11.35
C LEU A 45 19.63 5.66 -10.40
N ALA A 46 19.76 5.33 -9.11
CA ALA A 46 18.79 5.67 -8.06
C ALA A 46 19.39 6.65 -7.01
N PRO A 47 19.95 7.81 -7.40
CA PRO A 47 20.67 8.68 -6.48
C PRO A 47 19.78 9.28 -5.39
N ARG A 48 18.51 9.58 -5.68
CA ARG A 48 17.58 10.19 -4.74
C ARG A 48 17.11 9.17 -3.70
N ILE A 49 16.73 7.98 -4.12
CA ILE A 49 16.36 6.88 -3.23
C ILE A 49 17.53 6.52 -2.32
N ASN A 50 18.75 6.39 -2.87
CA ASN A 50 19.93 6.12 -2.06
C ASN A 50 20.26 7.26 -1.07
N MET A 51 20.06 8.51 -1.46
CA MET A 51 20.21 9.65 -0.54
C MET A 51 19.19 9.56 0.60
N LEU A 52 17.94 9.23 0.31
CA LEU A 52 16.87 9.06 1.32
C LEU A 52 17.17 7.87 2.25
N ALA A 53 17.60 6.73 1.72
CA ALA A 53 18.01 5.56 2.50
C ALA A 53 19.17 5.86 3.46
N ASN A 54 20.15 6.65 3.00
CA ASN A 54 21.29 7.04 3.82
C ASN A 54 20.95 8.10 4.89
N LYS A 55 19.90 8.87 4.66
CA LYS A 55 19.57 10.03 5.50
C LYS A 55 18.53 9.69 6.58
N TYR A 56 17.59 8.81 6.27
CA TYR A 56 16.45 8.49 7.11
C TYR A 56 16.48 7.04 7.61
N GLY A 57 15.34 6.40 7.79
CA GLY A 57 15.22 5.02 8.24
C GLY A 57 15.26 4.05 7.07
N LEU A 58 16.18 3.09 7.08
CA LEU A 58 16.26 1.99 6.11
C LEU A 58 16.00 0.66 6.81
N ALA A 59 14.96 -0.06 6.38
CA ALA A 59 14.79 -1.47 6.71
C ALA A 59 15.72 -2.28 5.82
N ALA A 60 16.85 -2.73 6.38
CA ALA A 60 17.87 -3.44 5.62
C ALA A 60 17.50 -4.90 5.32
N ASN A 61 16.37 -5.39 5.85
CA ASN A 61 15.94 -6.78 5.72
C ASN A 61 14.40 -6.83 5.60
N TYR A 62 13.86 -6.23 4.53
CA TYR A 62 12.43 -6.19 4.27
C TYR A 62 12.07 -7.05 3.06
N PHE A 63 10.96 -7.77 3.13
CA PHE A 63 10.54 -8.75 2.13
C PHE A 63 9.12 -8.50 1.64
N GLY A 64 8.86 -8.80 0.36
CA GLY A 64 7.51 -9.04 -0.12
C GLY A 64 6.89 -10.26 0.58
N VAL A 65 5.58 -10.39 0.53
CA VAL A 65 4.87 -11.51 1.18
C VAL A 65 4.84 -12.74 0.27
N THR A 66 4.71 -12.54 -1.02
CA THR A 66 4.62 -13.60 -2.03
C THR A 66 4.90 -13.05 -3.43
N HIS A 67 4.71 -13.89 -4.45
CA HIS A 67 4.59 -13.55 -5.86
C HIS A 67 3.24 -14.09 -6.39
N PRO A 68 2.61 -13.43 -7.38
CA PRO A 68 2.95 -12.16 -8.05
C PRO A 68 2.48 -10.92 -7.26
N SER A 69 2.43 -9.76 -7.93
CA SER A 69 2.18 -8.44 -7.34
C SER A 69 0.85 -8.29 -6.61
N GLU A 70 -0.31 -8.61 -7.22
CA GLU A 70 -1.63 -8.34 -6.63
C GLU A 70 -1.77 -8.83 -5.17
N PRO A 71 -1.37 -10.07 -4.82
CA PRO A 71 -1.36 -10.55 -3.44
C PRO A 71 -0.63 -9.64 -2.44
N ASN A 72 0.48 -9.02 -2.85
CA ASN A 72 1.25 -8.14 -1.98
C ASN A 72 0.50 -6.84 -1.66
N TYR A 73 -0.19 -6.26 -2.66
CA TYR A 73 -1.06 -5.09 -2.43
C TYR A 73 -2.21 -5.41 -1.49
N LEU A 74 -2.82 -6.61 -1.62
CA LEU A 74 -3.88 -7.06 -0.72
C LEU A 74 -3.35 -7.23 0.71
N ALA A 75 -2.21 -7.93 0.86
CA ALA A 75 -1.54 -8.15 2.13
C ALA A 75 -1.16 -6.83 2.82
N ASN A 76 -0.72 -5.83 2.05
CA ASN A 76 -0.30 -4.53 2.53
C ASN A 76 -1.43 -3.71 3.18
N ILE A 77 -2.68 -3.87 2.73
CA ILE A 77 -3.81 -3.09 3.27
C ILE A 77 -4.79 -3.91 4.13
N ALA A 78 -4.70 -5.24 4.11
CA ALA A 78 -5.64 -6.10 4.81
C ALA A 78 -4.99 -7.21 5.67
N GLY A 79 -3.65 -7.36 5.59
CA GLY A 79 -2.90 -8.33 6.37
C GLY A 79 -3.06 -9.78 5.90
N ASP A 80 -3.64 -10.00 4.73
CA ASP A 80 -3.78 -11.31 4.10
C ASP A 80 -3.97 -11.10 2.59
N TYR A 81 -3.59 -12.06 1.78
CA TYR A 81 -3.88 -12.09 0.35
C TYR A 81 -5.04 -13.04 -0.02
N PHE A 82 -5.72 -13.61 0.98
CA PHE A 82 -6.97 -14.38 0.86
C PHE A 82 -6.92 -15.53 -0.14
N GLY A 83 -5.74 -16.14 -0.30
CA GLY A 83 -5.52 -17.25 -1.23
C GLY A 83 -5.42 -16.84 -2.70
N ILE A 84 -5.41 -15.56 -3.02
CA ILE A 84 -5.14 -15.03 -4.35
C ILE A 84 -3.65 -15.17 -4.63
N GLN A 85 -3.29 -15.82 -5.76
CA GLN A 85 -1.91 -16.13 -6.13
C GLN A 85 -1.66 -15.89 -7.62
N ASP A 86 -2.34 -14.90 -8.18
CA ASP A 86 -2.20 -14.48 -9.57
C ASP A 86 -2.51 -13.00 -9.73
N ASP A 87 -2.23 -12.45 -10.90
CA ASP A 87 -2.47 -11.06 -11.30
C ASP A 87 -3.69 -10.91 -12.21
N ASN A 88 -4.57 -11.90 -12.22
CA ASN A 88 -5.74 -11.88 -13.07
C ASN A 88 -6.75 -10.82 -12.61
N GLN A 89 -7.80 -10.66 -13.38
CA GLN A 89 -8.79 -9.64 -13.10
C GLN A 89 -9.57 -9.98 -11.82
N PHE A 90 -9.68 -9.04 -10.93
CA PHE A 90 -10.32 -9.20 -9.63
C PHE A 90 -11.83 -9.44 -9.65
N TYR A 91 -12.45 -9.70 -10.77
CA TYR A 91 -13.86 -10.11 -10.86
C TYR A 91 -14.10 -11.26 -11.78
N CYS A 92 -13.19 -12.17 -11.86
CA CYS A 92 -13.38 -13.37 -12.63
C CYS A 92 -14.06 -14.44 -11.76
N THR A 93 -15.38 -14.33 -11.63
CA THR A 93 -16.17 -15.39 -11.01
C THR A 93 -16.12 -16.66 -11.86
N PRO A 94 -16.41 -17.86 -11.32
CA PRO A 94 -16.48 -19.10 -12.11
C PRO A 94 -17.42 -19.03 -13.31
N THR A 95 -18.51 -18.27 -13.21
CA THR A 95 -19.42 -18.06 -14.34
C THR A 95 -18.76 -17.24 -15.45
N MET A 96 -17.98 -16.24 -15.08
CA MET A 96 -17.31 -15.36 -16.02
C MET A 96 -16.08 -16.01 -16.63
N ALA A 97 -15.38 -16.84 -15.89
CA ALA A 97 -14.28 -17.65 -16.44
C ALA A 97 -14.72 -18.53 -17.61
N ALA A 98 -16.00 -18.90 -17.66
CA ALA A 98 -16.60 -19.66 -18.75
C ALA A 98 -17.13 -18.81 -19.92
N THR A 99 -17.38 -17.52 -19.72
CA THR A 99 -18.12 -16.67 -20.67
C THR A 99 -17.38 -15.42 -21.12
N ASP A 100 -16.43 -14.92 -20.30
CA ASP A 100 -15.65 -13.72 -20.60
C ASP A 100 -14.22 -14.14 -21.00
N PRO A 101 -13.77 -13.86 -22.23
CA PRO A 101 -12.42 -14.20 -22.66
C PRO A 101 -11.31 -13.51 -21.85
N ASN A 102 -11.65 -12.43 -21.13
CA ASN A 102 -10.70 -11.73 -20.26
C ASN A 102 -10.51 -12.41 -18.90
N CYS A 103 -11.44 -13.30 -18.54
CA CYS A 103 -11.37 -14.14 -17.35
C CYS A 103 -10.97 -15.58 -17.70
N ALA A 104 -10.58 -15.86 -18.94
CA ALA A 104 -10.27 -17.20 -19.37
C ALA A 104 -9.10 -17.80 -18.57
N GLY A 105 -9.39 -18.92 -17.90
CA GLY A 105 -8.40 -19.67 -17.12
C GLY A 105 -8.32 -19.34 -15.63
N THR A 106 -8.96 -18.29 -15.14
CA THR A 106 -9.04 -18.04 -13.70
C THR A 106 -10.28 -18.69 -13.08
N THR A 107 -10.09 -19.25 -11.89
CA THR A 107 -11.18 -19.84 -11.08
C THR A 107 -11.31 -19.13 -9.72
N VAL A 108 -10.50 -18.11 -9.46
CA VAL A 108 -10.52 -17.35 -8.21
C VAL A 108 -11.34 -16.08 -8.40
N ASP A 109 -12.29 -15.87 -7.50
CA ASP A 109 -13.01 -14.61 -7.38
C ASP A 109 -12.19 -13.69 -6.48
N HIS A 110 -11.64 -12.62 -7.05
CA HIS A 110 -10.82 -11.65 -6.31
C HIS A 110 -11.64 -10.66 -5.49
N THR A 111 -12.97 -10.86 -5.37
CA THR A 111 -13.82 -10.06 -4.50
C THR A 111 -13.69 -10.52 -3.05
N ILE A 112 -13.26 -9.61 -2.18
CA ILE A 112 -12.95 -9.90 -0.78
C ILE A 112 -13.94 -9.17 0.12
N SER A 113 -14.51 -9.87 1.12
CA SER A 113 -15.41 -9.28 2.11
C SER A 113 -14.77 -9.01 3.49
N ALA A 114 -13.45 -9.09 3.58
CA ALA A 114 -12.70 -8.76 4.78
C ALA A 114 -12.54 -7.24 4.96
N LEU A 115 -12.13 -6.83 6.17
CA LEU A 115 -11.82 -5.43 6.47
C LEU A 115 -10.42 -5.07 5.97
N THR A 116 -10.27 -3.79 5.61
CA THR A 116 -9.01 -3.18 5.24
C THR A 116 -8.61 -2.09 6.25
N LEU A 117 -7.37 -1.61 6.17
CA LEU A 117 -6.92 -0.40 6.86
C LEU A 117 -7.85 0.79 6.58
N ALA A 118 -8.33 0.92 5.34
CA ALA A 118 -9.26 1.99 4.94
C ALA A 118 -10.61 1.92 5.67
N ASP A 119 -11.15 0.70 5.88
CA ASP A 119 -12.36 0.48 6.68
C ASP A 119 -12.14 0.87 8.14
N GLN A 120 -11.03 0.46 8.73
CA GLN A 120 -10.68 0.79 10.11
C GLN A 120 -10.51 2.30 10.32
N LEU A 121 -9.81 2.98 9.39
CA LEU A 121 -9.65 4.43 9.42
C LEU A 121 -11.01 5.13 9.35
N THR A 122 -11.86 4.74 8.40
CA THR A 122 -13.21 5.29 8.25
C THR A 122 -14.04 5.08 9.52
N ALA A 123 -14.03 3.90 10.10
CA ALA A 123 -14.73 3.60 11.34
C ALA A 123 -14.24 4.46 12.53
N LYS A 124 -12.98 4.88 12.51
CA LYS A 124 -12.37 5.76 13.52
C LYS A 124 -12.60 7.26 13.22
N GLY A 125 -13.19 7.60 12.09
CA GLY A 125 -13.36 8.99 11.64
C GLY A 125 -12.08 9.62 11.07
N LEU A 126 -11.11 8.78 10.68
CA LEU A 126 -9.90 9.18 9.96
C LEU A 126 -10.12 9.05 8.45
N THR A 127 -9.29 9.75 7.69
CA THR A 127 -9.42 9.83 6.23
C THR A 127 -8.34 9.03 5.52
N TRP A 128 -8.67 8.51 4.34
CA TRP A 128 -7.74 7.81 3.48
C TRP A 128 -7.96 8.14 2.01
N LYS A 129 -6.91 8.02 1.18
CA LYS A 129 -6.97 8.10 -0.28
C LYS A 129 -5.98 7.14 -0.92
N GLY A 130 -6.35 6.60 -2.09
CA GLY A 130 -5.42 5.99 -3.05
C GLY A 130 -5.16 7.00 -4.17
N TYR A 131 -3.89 7.29 -4.44
CA TYR A 131 -3.41 8.17 -5.49
C TYR A 131 -2.75 7.32 -6.57
N PHE A 132 -3.41 7.18 -7.71
CA PHE A 132 -2.98 6.28 -8.78
C PHE A 132 -2.55 7.08 -10.00
N GLN A 133 -1.31 6.90 -10.43
CA GLN A 133 -0.85 7.57 -11.64
C GLN A 133 -1.53 6.96 -12.87
N ASN A 134 -1.93 7.84 -13.80
CA ASN A 134 -2.70 7.45 -14.99
C ASN A 134 -4.01 6.69 -14.71
N LEU A 135 -4.61 6.91 -13.53
CA LEU A 135 -5.93 6.36 -13.21
C LEU A 135 -6.93 6.76 -14.29
N PRO A 136 -7.60 5.78 -14.94
CA PRO A 136 -8.64 6.10 -15.91
C PRO A 136 -9.86 6.74 -15.23
N PRO A 137 -10.71 7.44 -16.00
CA PRO A 137 -11.96 7.98 -15.47
C PRO A 137 -12.80 6.88 -14.82
N MET A 138 -13.03 7.00 -13.53
CA MET A 138 -13.87 6.06 -12.78
C MET A 138 -15.34 6.28 -13.13
N PRO A 139 -16.16 5.21 -13.18
CA PRO A 139 -17.59 5.36 -13.39
C PRO A 139 -18.23 6.17 -12.24
N PRO A 140 -19.33 6.89 -12.50
CA PRO A 140 -20.06 7.60 -11.44
C PRO A 140 -20.42 6.67 -10.28
N PRO A 141 -20.39 7.15 -9.03
CA PRO A 141 -20.76 6.36 -7.86
C PRO A 141 -22.14 5.71 -8.02
N GLY A 142 -22.21 4.42 -7.71
CA GLY A 142 -23.46 3.65 -7.82
C GLY A 142 -23.83 3.18 -9.23
N GLN A 143 -23.03 3.47 -10.24
CA GLN A 143 -23.19 2.86 -11.56
C GLN A 143 -22.49 1.52 -11.63
N LEU A 144 -23.26 0.46 -11.90
CA LEU A 144 -22.73 -0.84 -12.28
C LEU A 144 -22.25 -0.75 -13.74
N VAL A 145 -21.05 -1.22 -14.01
CA VAL A 145 -20.64 -1.50 -15.38
C VAL A 145 -21.34 -2.80 -15.80
N THR A 146 -22.42 -2.67 -16.54
CA THR A 146 -23.29 -3.80 -16.86
C THR A 146 -23.05 -4.42 -18.23
N THR A 147 -22.17 -3.83 -19.05
CA THR A 147 -21.88 -4.27 -20.41
C THR A 147 -20.42 -4.05 -20.82
N GLY A 148 -19.89 -4.88 -21.69
CA GLY A 148 -18.52 -4.80 -22.20
C GLY A 148 -17.53 -5.63 -21.39
N PRO A 149 -16.24 -5.57 -21.72
CA PRO A 149 -15.19 -6.37 -21.08
C PRO A 149 -15.01 -6.08 -19.58
N ASN A 150 -15.66 -5.03 -19.09
CA ASN A 150 -15.66 -4.62 -17.68
C ASN A 150 -17.02 -4.83 -16.99
N ALA A 151 -17.90 -5.67 -17.56
CA ALA A 151 -19.27 -5.88 -17.08
C ALA A 151 -19.39 -6.69 -15.77
N ASN A 152 -18.41 -6.68 -14.91
CA ASN A 152 -18.19 -7.74 -13.93
C ASN A 152 -18.33 -7.31 -12.49
N GLY A 153 -19.27 -6.50 -12.21
CA GLY A 153 -19.53 -6.06 -10.86
C GLY A 153 -19.49 -4.56 -10.75
N PRO A 154 -19.64 -4.03 -9.54
CA PRO A 154 -19.88 -2.61 -9.39
C PRO A 154 -18.73 -1.73 -9.88
N TYR A 155 -17.50 -2.23 -10.01
CA TYR A 155 -16.35 -1.34 -10.29
C TYR A 155 -15.14 -2.02 -10.91
N THR A 156 -15.30 -3.08 -11.70
CA THR A 156 -14.18 -3.62 -12.43
C THR A 156 -13.84 -2.73 -13.61
N TYR A 157 -12.77 -2.02 -13.46
CA TYR A 157 -12.18 -1.32 -14.58
C TYR A 157 -11.08 -2.19 -15.16
N LYS A 158 -11.42 -2.99 -16.16
CA LYS A 158 -10.41 -3.58 -17.01
C LYS A 158 -9.98 -2.52 -18.03
N TRP A 159 -8.73 -2.13 -17.98
CA TRP A 159 -8.19 -1.32 -19.05
C TRP A 159 -8.23 -2.13 -20.36
N PRO A 160 -8.82 -1.60 -21.44
CA PRO A 160 -9.13 -2.39 -22.63
C PRO A 160 -7.91 -2.82 -23.46
N ASP A 161 -6.72 -2.34 -23.15
CA ASP A 161 -5.52 -2.68 -23.89
C ASP A 161 -4.31 -2.84 -22.96
N SER A 162 -3.97 -4.10 -22.70
CA SER A 162 -2.79 -4.46 -21.90
C SER A 162 -1.45 -4.06 -22.55
N THR A 163 -1.44 -3.67 -23.81
CA THR A 163 -0.21 -3.30 -24.52
C THR A 163 0.20 -1.84 -24.28
N VAL A 164 -0.68 -1.02 -23.72
CA VAL A 164 -0.44 0.43 -23.51
C VAL A 164 -0.89 0.88 -22.11
N ALA A 165 -1.34 -0.03 -21.26
CA ALA A 165 -1.85 0.33 -19.95
C ALA A 165 -0.69 0.75 -19.01
N LEU A 166 -0.57 2.04 -18.78
CA LEU A 166 0.33 2.56 -17.74
C LEU A 166 -0.24 2.27 -16.34
N TYR A 167 -1.52 2.49 -16.12
CA TYR A 167 -2.22 2.10 -14.90
C TYR A 167 -2.51 0.59 -14.90
N ALA A 168 -2.09 -0.10 -13.86
CA ALA A 168 -2.43 -1.50 -13.62
C ALA A 168 -3.48 -1.60 -12.52
N SER A 169 -4.66 -2.15 -12.85
CA SER A 169 -5.75 -2.29 -11.87
C SER A 169 -5.42 -3.25 -10.72
N LYS A 170 -4.56 -4.24 -10.97
CA LYS A 170 -4.02 -5.17 -9.96
C LYS A 170 -3.22 -4.46 -8.85
N HIS A 171 -2.73 -3.26 -9.10
CA HIS A 171 -2.04 -2.41 -8.13
C HIS A 171 -2.99 -1.47 -7.36
N ASN A 172 -4.31 -1.61 -7.55
CA ASN A 172 -5.31 -0.87 -6.77
C ASN A 172 -6.12 -1.81 -5.87
N PRO A 173 -5.60 -2.16 -4.69
CA PRO A 173 -6.22 -3.16 -3.84
C PRO A 173 -7.60 -2.74 -3.31
N PHE A 174 -7.90 -1.43 -3.27
CA PHE A 174 -9.20 -0.96 -2.78
C PHE A 174 -10.38 -1.42 -3.65
N LEU A 175 -10.12 -1.82 -4.90
CA LEU A 175 -11.14 -2.35 -5.80
C LEU A 175 -11.55 -3.79 -5.45
N ASN A 176 -10.69 -4.56 -4.81
CA ASN A 176 -10.95 -5.95 -4.45
C ASN A 176 -11.92 -6.09 -3.26
N PHE A 177 -11.94 -5.12 -2.35
CA PHE A 177 -12.69 -5.26 -1.11
C PHE A 177 -14.09 -4.63 -1.20
N THR A 178 -15.10 -5.38 -0.77
CA THR A 178 -16.50 -4.93 -0.77
C THR A 178 -16.73 -3.68 0.10
N GLY A 179 -15.90 -3.45 1.11
CA GLY A 179 -15.96 -2.26 1.97
C GLY A 179 -15.45 -0.99 1.27
N THR A 180 -14.47 -1.10 0.38
CA THR A 180 -13.79 0.05 -0.22
C THR A 180 -14.08 0.26 -1.70
N GLN A 181 -14.45 -0.79 -2.45
CA GLN A 181 -14.67 -0.69 -3.90
C GLN A 181 -15.72 0.36 -4.32
N GLY A 182 -16.64 0.71 -3.42
CA GLY A 182 -17.64 1.76 -3.64
C GLY A 182 -17.17 3.18 -3.32
N ALA A 183 -16.02 3.33 -2.68
CA ALA A 183 -15.48 4.63 -2.25
C ALA A 183 -14.65 5.31 -3.35
N LEU A 184 -15.21 5.43 -4.56
CA LEU A 184 -14.50 5.94 -5.75
C LEU A 184 -13.93 7.34 -5.58
N ALA A 185 -14.55 8.17 -4.73
CA ALA A 185 -14.04 9.51 -4.41
C ALA A 185 -12.70 9.50 -3.65
N ASN A 186 -12.33 8.34 -3.09
CA ASN A 186 -11.07 8.15 -2.40
C ASN A 186 -9.97 7.58 -3.31
N MET A 187 -10.32 7.10 -4.51
CA MET A 187 -9.39 6.60 -5.52
C MET A 187 -9.23 7.64 -6.60
N VAL A 188 -8.15 8.39 -6.55
CA VAL A 188 -7.98 9.62 -7.35
C VAL A 188 -6.68 9.54 -8.18
N PRO A 189 -6.57 10.34 -9.28
CA PRO A 189 -5.29 10.48 -9.95
C PRO A 189 -4.21 11.01 -8.99
N ASP A 190 -2.96 10.58 -9.18
CA ASP A 190 -1.81 11.00 -8.37
C ASP A 190 -1.61 12.53 -8.33
N THR A 191 -2.02 13.24 -9.38
CA THR A 191 -2.03 14.70 -9.44
C THR A 191 -2.87 15.34 -8.33
N GLN A 192 -3.87 14.63 -7.80
CA GLN A 192 -4.67 15.10 -6.66
C GLN A 192 -3.84 15.22 -5.38
N LEU A 193 -2.75 14.45 -5.24
CA LEU A 193 -1.84 14.59 -4.10
C LEU A 193 -1.28 16.01 -4.01
N PHE A 194 -0.84 16.58 -5.13
CA PHE A 194 -0.31 17.94 -5.17
C PHE A 194 -1.37 18.99 -4.83
N ALA A 195 -2.62 18.79 -5.25
CA ALA A 195 -3.73 19.64 -4.87
C ALA A 195 -4.01 19.54 -3.35
N ASP A 196 -4.08 18.32 -2.82
CA ASP A 196 -4.30 18.08 -1.39
C ASP A 196 -3.19 18.67 -0.52
N LEU A 197 -1.94 18.63 -0.97
CA LEU A 197 -0.80 19.29 -0.31
C LEU A 197 -0.93 20.82 -0.32
N ALA A 198 -1.31 21.40 -1.46
CA ALA A 198 -1.47 22.85 -1.62
C ALA A 198 -2.65 23.39 -0.81
N GLU A 199 -3.74 22.62 -0.68
CA GLU A 199 -4.96 22.99 0.03
C GLU A 199 -4.94 22.57 1.51
N ASN A 200 -3.87 21.90 1.97
CA ASN A 200 -3.74 21.35 3.33
C ASN A 200 -4.89 20.37 3.68
N THR A 201 -5.28 19.54 2.71
CA THR A 201 -6.35 18.52 2.81
C THR A 201 -5.82 17.09 2.71
N LEU A 202 -4.52 16.91 3.00
CA LEU A 202 -3.87 15.60 2.99
C LEU A 202 -4.62 14.61 3.90
N PRO A 203 -4.94 13.39 3.45
CA PRO A 203 -5.60 12.38 4.29
C PRO A 203 -4.67 11.88 5.40
N ASN A 204 -5.24 11.22 6.42
CA ASN A 204 -4.44 10.57 7.46
C ASN A 204 -3.57 9.46 6.84
N PHE A 205 -4.13 8.62 5.95
CA PHE A 205 -3.38 7.62 5.19
C PHE A 205 -3.54 7.86 3.69
N GLY A 206 -2.43 7.88 2.96
CA GLY A 206 -2.38 7.93 1.51
C GLY A 206 -1.55 6.78 0.95
N LEU A 207 -2.12 5.98 0.04
CA LEU A 207 -1.38 5.02 -0.76
C LEU A 207 -1.12 5.64 -2.13
N VAL A 208 0.14 5.81 -2.51
CA VAL A 208 0.55 6.33 -3.83
C VAL A 208 1.09 5.18 -4.66
N VAL A 209 0.49 4.96 -5.80
CA VAL A 209 0.88 3.91 -6.75
C VAL A 209 1.26 4.57 -8.07
N PRO A 210 2.55 4.60 -8.42
CA PRO A 210 2.99 5.09 -9.72
C PRO A 210 2.46 4.23 -10.86
N ASP A 211 2.57 4.70 -12.08
CA ASP A 211 2.29 3.87 -13.25
C ASP A 211 3.45 2.91 -13.56
N GLN A 212 3.20 1.94 -14.43
CA GLN A 212 4.16 0.87 -14.73
C GLN A 212 5.50 1.34 -15.32
N CYS A 213 5.65 2.61 -15.72
CA CYS A 213 6.92 3.18 -16.13
C CYS A 213 7.65 3.88 -14.98
N HIS A 214 6.92 4.32 -13.96
CA HIS A 214 7.47 5.04 -12.82
C HIS A 214 7.59 4.17 -11.57
N ASP A 215 6.88 3.04 -11.51
CA ASP A 215 6.98 2.06 -10.42
C ASP A 215 8.18 1.10 -10.55
N MET A 216 8.90 1.13 -11.68
CA MET A 216 10.04 0.30 -12.08
C MET A 216 9.67 -1.08 -12.67
N HIS A 217 8.38 -1.44 -12.75
CA HIS A 217 7.93 -2.69 -13.38
C HIS A 217 8.23 -2.73 -14.88
N GLY A 218 7.88 -1.65 -15.56
CA GLY A 218 7.95 -1.58 -17.01
C GLY A 218 6.73 -2.15 -17.72
N THR A 219 6.53 -1.70 -18.94
CA THR A 219 5.50 -2.18 -19.88
C THR A 219 6.02 -2.04 -21.30
N GLY A 220 5.25 -2.47 -22.29
CA GLY A 220 5.66 -2.42 -23.69
C GLY A 220 6.11 -1.04 -24.22
N THR A 221 5.82 0.06 -23.51
CA THR A 221 6.25 1.42 -23.86
C THR A 221 7.47 1.89 -23.07
N CYS A 222 7.84 1.20 -21.99
CA CYS A 222 8.99 1.46 -21.14
C CYS A 222 9.50 0.13 -20.58
N SER A 223 10.63 -0.36 -21.07
CA SER A 223 11.12 -1.71 -20.74
C SER A 223 12.63 -1.79 -20.52
N ASP A 224 13.35 -0.69 -20.66
CA ASP A 224 14.77 -0.66 -20.30
C ASP A 224 14.91 -0.49 -18.80
N THR A 225 15.54 -1.45 -18.14
CA THR A 225 15.69 -1.46 -16.67
C THR A 225 16.40 -0.24 -16.13
N ASN A 226 17.42 0.28 -16.83
CA ASN A 226 18.15 1.46 -16.37
C ASN A 226 17.29 2.73 -16.46
N ASP A 227 16.50 2.84 -17.53
CA ASP A 227 15.56 3.95 -17.71
C ASP A 227 14.45 3.88 -16.67
N LEU A 228 13.92 2.68 -16.36
CA LEU A 228 12.90 2.46 -15.34
C LEU A 228 13.41 2.88 -13.94
N ILE A 229 14.63 2.47 -13.56
CA ILE A 229 15.23 2.85 -12.28
C ILE A 229 15.40 4.36 -12.19
N SER A 230 15.96 5.00 -13.24
CA SER A 230 16.19 6.45 -13.25
C SER A 230 14.89 7.26 -13.22
N THR A 231 13.87 6.75 -13.92
CA THR A 231 12.56 7.40 -14.02
C THR A 231 11.81 7.28 -12.69
N GLY A 232 11.80 6.08 -12.10
CA GLY A 232 11.19 5.82 -10.79
C GLY A 232 11.90 6.59 -9.67
N ASP A 233 13.23 6.65 -9.65
CA ASP A 233 13.99 7.46 -8.69
C ASP A 233 13.61 8.95 -8.74
N THR A 234 13.47 9.47 -9.96
CA THR A 234 13.06 10.86 -10.18
C THR A 234 11.65 11.11 -9.70
N TYR A 235 10.71 10.20 -10.04
CA TYR A 235 9.31 10.31 -9.65
C TYR A 235 9.16 10.28 -8.12
N VAL A 236 9.72 9.26 -7.46
CA VAL A 236 9.69 9.13 -6.00
C VAL A 236 10.31 10.36 -5.32
N GLY A 237 11.46 10.78 -5.79
CA GLY A 237 12.14 11.96 -5.23
C GLY A 237 11.28 13.23 -5.33
N ASN A 238 10.60 13.46 -6.47
CA ASN A 238 9.71 14.61 -6.65
C ASN A 238 8.49 14.56 -5.71
N LEU A 239 7.91 13.38 -5.50
CA LEU A 239 6.82 13.19 -4.55
C LEU A 239 7.27 13.51 -3.12
N VAL A 240 8.39 12.94 -2.70
CA VAL A 240 8.96 13.17 -1.35
C VAL A 240 9.24 14.64 -1.13
N ASP A 241 9.89 15.34 -2.09
CA ASP A 241 10.17 16.77 -2.00
C ASP A 241 8.88 17.58 -1.86
N ALA A 242 7.84 17.27 -2.65
CA ALA A 242 6.56 17.99 -2.57
C ALA A 242 5.87 17.77 -1.21
N ILE A 243 5.85 16.53 -0.71
CA ILE A 243 5.27 16.22 0.61
C ILE A 243 6.02 16.96 1.72
N MET A 244 7.36 16.89 1.72
CA MET A 244 8.19 17.53 2.75
C MET A 244 8.16 19.05 2.70
N ALA A 245 7.91 19.65 1.55
CA ALA A 245 7.75 21.09 1.39
C ALA A 245 6.37 21.62 1.80
N SER A 246 5.40 20.73 2.04
CA SER A 246 4.02 21.11 2.35
C SER A 246 3.86 21.66 3.78
N GLU A 247 2.81 22.46 3.99
CA GLU A 247 2.43 22.92 5.32
C GLU A 247 2.09 21.74 6.26
N ALA A 248 1.42 20.72 5.74
CA ALA A 248 1.05 19.51 6.49
C ALA A 248 2.26 18.83 7.12
N TRP A 249 3.41 18.79 6.41
CA TRP A 249 4.64 18.18 6.93
C TRP A 249 5.18 18.83 8.19
N GLY A 250 5.05 20.16 8.30
CA GLY A 250 5.47 20.95 9.46
C GLY A 250 4.59 20.78 10.69
N HIS A 251 3.42 20.16 10.58
CA HIS A 251 2.44 20.07 11.64
C HIS A 251 2.17 18.63 12.09
N GLY A 252 2.49 18.34 13.34
CA GLY A 252 2.30 17.01 13.91
C GLY A 252 3.45 16.05 13.58
N ARG A 253 3.20 14.76 13.71
CA ARG A 253 4.13 13.70 13.32
C ARG A 253 3.63 13.10 12.00
N ASN A 254 4.47 13.12 10.98
CA ASN A 254 4.15 12.63 9.65
C ASN A 254 5.24 11.67 9.16
N ALA A 255 4.86 10.74 8.28
CA ALA A 255 5.82 9.85 7.63
C ALA A 255 5.54 9.73 6.13
N VAL A 256 6.61 9.52 5.37
CA VAL A 256 6.58 8.92 4.04
C VAL A 256 7.25 7.56 4.13
N VAL A 257 6.58 6.54 3.63
CA VAL A 257 7.16 5.20 3.45
C VAL A 257 7.33 4.98 1.96
N ILE A 258 8.51 4.53 1.56
CA ILE A 258 8.80 4.08 0.19
C ILE A 258 9.09 2.60 0.30
N THR A 259 8.32 1.77 -0.39
CA THR A 259 8.49 0.31 -0.39
C THR A 259 8.28 -0.26 -1.79
N TRP A 260 8.67 -1.53 -2.00
CA TRP A 260 8.36 -2.32 -3.18
C TRP A 260 7.46 -3.47 -2.78
N ASP A 261 6.57 -3.87 -3.67
CA ASP A 261 5.65 -4.98 -3.44
C ASP A 261 6.36 -6.33 -3.36
N GLU A 262 7.23 -6.59 -4.31
CA GLU A 262 8.02 -7.81 -4.44
C GLU A 262 9.33 -7.56 -5.19
N ASP A 263 10.23 -8.53 -5.22
CA ASP A 263 11.48 -8.42 -5.97
C ASP A 263 11.33 -8.81 -7.47
N ASP A 264 12.45 -8.95 -8.17
CA ASP A 264 12.51 -9.25 -9.60
C ASP A 264 12.39 -10.75 -9.95
N TYR A 265 11.85 -11.57 -9.06
CA TYR A 265 11.71 -13.02 -9.21
C TYR A 265 13.03 -13.80 -9.28
N SER A 266 14.17 -13.17 -9.06
CA SER A 266 15.48 -13.82 -9.20
C SER A 266 15.70 -14.97 -8.21
N ASP A 267 14.97 -14.96 -7.10
CA ASP A 267 15.07 -15.97 -6.03
C ASP A 267 13.71 -16.61 -5.66
N GLN A 268 12.71 -16.49 -6.54
CA GLN A 268 11.36 -17.00 -6.31
C GLN A 268 11.33 -18.45 -5.81
N GLY A 269 10.62 -18.65 -4.71
CA GLY A 269 10.38 -19.97 -4.13
C GLY A 269 11.57 -20.55 -3.36
N LEU A 270 12.67 -19.82 -3.21
CA LEU A 270 13.79 -20.24 -2.38
C LEU A 270 13.50 -19.98 -0.89
N PRO A 271 13.95 -20.84 0.03
CA PRO A 271 13.87 -20.54 1.46
C PRO A 271 14.72 -19.32 1.83
N GLY A 272 14.22 -18.48 2.75
CA GLY A 272 14.91 -17.28 3.21
C GLY A 272 14.66 -16.05 2.35
N THR A 273 13.71 -16.13 1.40
CA THR A 273 13.25 -15.00 0.57
C THR A 273 12.03 -14.30 1.17
N GLY A 274 11.74 -14.58 2.43
CA GLY A 274 10.63 -14.00 3.19
C GLY A 274 10.85 -14.06 4.68
N CYS A 275 9.87 -13.56 5.43
CA CYS A 275 9.85 -13.60 6.90
C CYS A 275 8.44 -13.56 7.47
N CYS A 276 8.37 -13.54 8.79
CA CYS A 276 7.20 -13.05 9.51
C CYS A 276 5.91 -13.83 9.18
N GLY A 277 6.04 -15.14 8.94
CA GLY A 277 4.94 -16.02 8.56
C GLY A 277 4.80 -16.24 7.05
N ALA A 278 5.59 -15.55 6.22
CA ALA A 278 5.66 -15.72 4.77
C ALA A 278 7.10 -16.05 4.35
N ASP A 279 7.44 -17.35 4.28
CA ASP A 279 8.71 -17.86 3.76
C ASP A 279 8.45 -19.23 3.09
N PRO A 280 8.73 -19.39 1.78
CA PRO A 280 9.24 -18.36 0.89
C PRO A 280 8.27 -17.21 0.71
N GLY A 281 8.82 -15.98 0.59
CA GLY A 281 8.09 -14.73 0.41
C GLY A 281 8.20 -14.17 -1.00
N GLY A 282 8.02 -12.86 -1.11
CA GLY A 282 8.14 -12.09 -2.35
C GLY A 282 9.51 -11.45 -2.56
N GLY A 283 10.58 -12.01 -1.96
CA GLY A 283 11.96 -11.57 -2.13
C GLY A 283 12.34 -10.33 -1.32
N HIS A 284 13.64 -9.98 -1.36
CA HIS A 284 14.22 -8.90 -0.57
C HIS A 284 14.08 -7.57 -1.29
N VAL A 285 13.31 -6.64 -0.73
CA VAL A 285 12.99 -5.33 -1.31
C VAL A 285 13.43 -4.16 -0.43
N VAL A 286 13.49 -2.97 -1.02
CA VAL A 286 13.81 -1.73 -0.30
C VAL A 286 12.58 -1.24 0.47
N THR A 287 12.79 -0.81 1.72
CA THR A 287 11.80 -0.04 2.46
C THR A 287 12.47 1.07 3.25
N ILE A 288 12.06 2.30 2.98
CA ILE A 288 12.61 3.53 3.58
C ILE A 288 11.48 4.24 4.32
N VAL A 289 11.75 4.65 5.56
CA VAL A 289 10.82 5.43 6.38
C VAL A 289 11.40 6.81 6.65
N ILE A 290 10.71 7.83 6.15
CA ILE A 290 11.06 9.25 6.32
C ILE A 290 10.07 9.83 7.30
N THR A 291 10.53 10.29 8.46
CA THR A 291 9.65 10.94 9.43
C THR A 291 9.86 12.45 9.49
N SER A 292 8.84 13.21 9.85
CA SER A 292 8.93 14.67 10.02
C SER A 292 9.70 15.11 11.28
N ARG A 293 10.45 14.18 11.90
CA ARG A 293 11.30 14.44 13.07
C ARG A 293 12.77 14.66 12.72
N GLY A 294 13.08 14.74 11.44
CA GLY A 294 14.39 15.06 10.93
C GLY A 294 15.21 13.84 10.50
N ASP A 295 16.48 14.05 10.31
CA ASP A 295 17.42 13.05 9.82
C ASP A 295 17.75 12.06 10.94
N HIS A 296 17.67 10.76 10.67
CA HIS A 296 17.82 9.73 11.72
C HIS A 296 19.01 8.81 11.50
N HIS A 297 19.40 8.53 10.24
CA HIS A 297 20.47 7.59 9.88
C HIS A 297 20.29 6.20 10.53
N VAL A 298 19.04 5.72 10.60
CA VAL A 298 18.74 4.42 11.20
C VAL A 298 18.76 3.35 10.12
N VAL A 299 19.60 2.33 10.31
CA VAL A 299 19.57 1.11 9.50
C VAL A 299 19.16 -0.03 10.41
N ASP A 300 17.97 -0.60 10.19
CA ASP A 300 17.44 -1.68 11.01
C ASP A 300 17.49 -3.00 10.24
N GLY A 301 18.20 -3.98 10.81
CA GLY A 301 18.39 -5.31 10.26
C GLY A 301 17.32 -6.32 10.70
N THR A 302 16.28 -5.89 11.42
CA THR A 302 15.16 -6.77 11.77
C THR A 302 14.44 -7.20 10.49
N ALA A 303 14.06 -8.48 10.41
CA ALA A 303 13.29 -8.97 9.28
C ALA A 303 11.85 -8.46 9.35
N TYR A 304 11.40 -7.80 8.28
CA TYR A 304 10.08 -7.20 8.12
C TYR A 304 9.44 -7.63 6.80
N ASN A 305 8.12 -7.51 6.71
CA ASN A 305 7.37 -7.64 5.46
C ASN A 305 6.14 -6.71 5.46
N HIS A 306 5.26 -6.81 4.47
CA HIS A 306 4.06 -5.97 4.38
C HIS A 306 3.14 -6.09 5.60
N TYR A 307 3.07 -7.26 6.25
CA TYR A 307 2.33 -7.40 7.50
C TYR A 307 2.93 -6.56 8.63
N SER A 308 4.26 -6.45 8.67
CA SER A 308 4.97 -5.61 9.66
C SER A 308 4.69 -4.12 9.43
N LEU A 309 4.66 -3.69 8.17
CA LEU A 309 4.33 -2.31 7.80
C LEU A 309 2.89 -1.99 8.14
N LEU A 310 1.93 -2.81 7.72
CA LEU A 310 0.51 -2.65 8.06
C LEU A 310 0.31 -2.56 9.57
N ARG A 311 0.85 -3.52 10.34
CA ARG A 311 0.80 -3.51 11.81
C ARG A 311 1.31 -2.21 12.41
N THR A 312 2.38 -1.67 11.84
CA THR A 312 3.01 -0.42 12.32
C THR A 312 2.15 0.79 12.00
N ILE A 313 1.56 0.85 10.81
CA ILE A 313 0.61 1.91 10.41
C ILE A 313 -0.66 1.86 11.28
N GLU A 314 -1.21 0.66 11.50
CA GLU A 314 -2.35 0.45 12.41
C GLU A 314 -2.04 0.95 13.83
N ALA A 315 -0.88 0.57 14.36
CA ALA A 315 -0.43 1.02 15.69
C ALA A 315 -0.27 2.55 15.74
N ALA A 316 0.29 3.17 14.69
CA ALA A 316 0.45 4.62 14.57
C ALA A 316 -0.88 5.39 14.56
N PHE A 317 -1.94 4.76 14.07
CA PHE A 317 -3.30 5.31 14.11
C PHE A 317 -4.13 4.78 15.30
N GLY A 318 -3.55 3.94 16.17
CA GLY A 318 -4.22 3.34 17.33
C GLY A 318 -5.35 2.41 16.90
N LEU A 319 -5.14 1.63 15.84
CA LEU A 319 -6.05 0.63 15.30
C LEU A 319 -5.60 -0.77 15.74
N PRO A 320 -6.52 -1.73 15.88
CA PRO A 320 -6.14 -3.12 16.10
C PRO A 320 -5.56 -3.74 14.81
N PRO A 321 -4.61 -4.69 14.93
CA PRO A 321 -4.03 -5.32 13.74
C PRO A 321 -5.03 -6.21 13.01
N LEU A 322 -4.97 -6.20 11.66
CA LEU A 322 -5.76 -7.04 10.76
C LEU A 322 -5.02 -8.37 10.46
N ALA A 323 -5.78 -9.43 10.38
CA ALA A 323 -5.34 -10.75 9.94
C ALA A 323 -3.90 -11.10 10.40
N HIS A 324 -2.98 -11.46 9.49
CA HIS A 324 -1.59 -11.82 9.81
C HIS A 324 -0.75 -10.66 10.37
N ALA A 325 -1.14 -9.41 10.18
CA ALA A 325 -0.50 -8.29 10.88
C ALA A 325 -0.61 -8.43 12.40
N GLY A 326 -1.60 -9.18 12.90
CA GLY A 326 -1.78 -9.51 14.32
C GLY A 326 -0.93 -10.68 14.84
N ASP A 327 -0.26 -11.42 13.98
CA ASP A 327 0.48 -12.61 14.37
C ASP A 327 1.71 -12.25 15.24
N SER A 328 2.01 -13.09 16.21
CA SER A 328 3.09 -12.83 17.18
C SER A 328 4.50 -12.81 16.56
N VAL A 329 4.64 -13.41 15.38
CA VAL A 329 5.92 -13.46 14.63
C VAL A 329 6.15 -12.22 13.77
N VAL A 330 5.15 -11.35 13.64
CA VAL A 330 5.20 -10.11 12.84
C VAL A 330 5.68 -8.96 13.74
N PRO A 331 6.88 -8.41 13.54
CA PRO A 331 7.39 -7.33 14.38
C PRO A 331 6.84 -5.95 13.95
N LEU A 332 6.80 -5.02 14.90
CA LEU A 332 6.61 -3.60 14.62
C LEU A 332 7.90 -2.96 14.12
N MET A 333 7.80 -2.06 13.16
CA MET A 333 8.92 -1.28 12.63
C MET A 333 9.23 -0.04 13.51
N THR A 334 9.09 -0.18 14.84
CA THR A 334 9.26 0.92 15.80
C THR A 334 10.57 1.69 15.65
N PRO A 335 11.76 1.06 15.43
CA PRO A 335 13.01 1.80 15.28
C PRO A 335 13.01 2.78 14.11
N LEU A 336 12.23 2.50 13.06
CA LEU A 336 12.14 3.34 11.86
C LEU A 336 11.07 4.44 12.00
N PHE A 337 10.01 4.18 12.77
CA PHE A 337 8.91 5.15 13.01
C PHE A 337 9.11 5.98 14.27
N ASP A 338 9.95 5.57 15.21
CA ASP A 338 10.29 6.31 16.43
C ASP A 338 11.79 6.39 16.66
N PRO A 339 12.55 7.02 15.76
CA PRO A 339 13.99 7.05 15.81
C PRO A 339 14.58 7.84 16.98
N GLU A 340 13.74 8.52 17.74
CA GLU A 340 14.12 9.25 18.96
C GLU A 340 14.14 8.35 20.21
N ARG A 341 13.73 7.08 20.07
CA ARG A 341 13.65 6.09 21.15
C ARG A 341 14.90 5.20 21.15
#